data_9635dd6fe8c2cdbf67176d0551fa7ffe
#
_entry.id   9635dd6fe8c2cdbf67176d0551fa7ffe
#
_cell.length_a   1.000
_cell.length_b   1.000
_cell.length_c   1.000
_cell.angle_alpha   90.00
_cell.angle_beta   90.00
_cell.angle_gamma   90.00
#
_symmetry.space_group_name_H-M   'P 1'
#
loop_
_entity.id
_entity.type
_entity.pdbx_description
1 polymer ?
#
loop_
_entity_poly.entity_id
_entity_poly.type
_entity_poly.pdbx_seq_one_letter_code
_entity_poly.pdbx_strand_id
1 'polypeptide(L)'
;MFTQEGRGRRNMDRFENELVLPIASGRSHGIRNGHAASKGQPVIDLRSDTVTLPTAEMRAAIARAELGDDFYGEDPTVNRLQEMAARLTGKAGALLVASGTMANLIALMVHCPRGRKAIVGSKAHAYLWEAGGGAAVGGVVMTPVANLETGALDLTELEHELATPPDAHFAQPSLVVTENTHNLCGGVAVTTSHMAEVAALAGKYGVPVHLDGARIFNAAIALESDVRTLASYADSISFCLSKGLGCPVGSLLCGTRDFIAQAHRVRKLLGGGMRQAGIIAAAGIVALETMVERLAEDHLNASALAKGLALVAGIRVLAVSRRTNMVFFDLDADQGSVQKFQAALKDRKVLVSRSGPNRLRAVTHFGIDRKAIDQAVTAVAEAAGEALAA
;
A
#
# COMPACT_ATOMS: atom_id res chain seq x y z
N MET A 1 -49.99 30.03 -12.04
CA MET A 1 -50.66 28.81 -12.51
C MET A 1 -49.77 28.20 -13.57
N PHE A 2 -48.78 27.41 -13.18
CA PHE A 2 -48.02 26.55 -14.08
C PHE A 2 -47.72 25.27 -13.31
N THR A 3 -48.19 24.20 -13.88
CA THR A 3 -48.22 22.85 -13.36
C THR A 3 -46.81 22.21 -13.42
N GLN A 4 -46.46 21.55 -12.33
CA GLN A 4 -45.34 20.59 -12.27
C GLN A 4 -45.72 19.30 -13.01
N GLU A 5 -44.88 18.84 -13.87
CA GLU A 5 -44.79 17.42 -14.23
C GLU A 5 -43.37 17.01 -14.58
N GLY A 6 -42.89 16.01 -13.85
CA GLY A 6 -42.12 14.91 -14.37
C GLY A 6 -40.62 15.12 -14.64
N ARG A 7 -39.76 15.07 -13.64
CA ARG A 7 -38.36 14.66 -13.84
C ARG A 7 -38.05 13.41 -13.05
N GLY A 8 -37.84 12.35 -13.81
CA GLY A 8 -37.50 11.04 -13.35
C GLY A 8 -36.31 10.99 -12.40
N ARG A 9 -36.52 10.33 -11.27
CA ARG A 9 -35.45 9.89 -10.37
C ARG A 9 -34.58 8.90 -11.12
N ARG A 10 -33.34 9.28 -11.42
CA ARG A 10 -32.31 8.35 -11.86
C ARG A 10 -31.81 7.62 -10.62
N ASN A 11 -31.84 6.30 -10.70
CA ASN A 11 -31.32 5.34 -9.74
C ASN A 11 -29.93 5.73 -9.21
N MET A 12 -29.88 6.10 -7.93
CA MET A 12 -28.67 6.22 -7.12
C MET A 12 -28.50 5.05 -6.13
N ASP A 13 -29.25 3.96 -6.33
CA ASP A 13 -29.21 2.78 -5.47
C ASP A 13 -28.35 1.69 -6.11
N ARG A 14 -27.01 1.82 -6.03
CA ARG A 14 -26.12 0.70 -6.41
C ARG A 14 -24.70 0.74 -5.82
N PHE A 15 -24.51 1.29 -4.64
CA PHE A 15 -23.24 1.14 -3.90
C PHE A 15 -23.42 0.94 -2.39
N GLU A 16 -24.55 0.39 -1.98
CA GLU A 16 -24.73 -0.08 -0.61
C GLU A 16 -24.65 -1.61 -0.60
N ASN A 17 -23.77 -2.08 0.26
CA ASN A 17 -23.49 -3.44 0.73
C ASN A 17 -22.28 -4.13 0.11
N GLU A 18 -21.27 -4.18 0.94
CA GLU A 18 -20.37 -5.29 1.27
C GLU A 18 -18.94 -4.85 1.62
N LEU A 19 -18.81 -3.97 2.62
CA LEU A 19 -17.54 -3.81 3.37
C LEU A 19 -17.80 -3.36 4.82
N VAL A 20 -18.84 -3.91 5.44
CA VAL A 20 -19.01 -3.81 6.89
C VAL A 20 -18.59 -5.13 7.50
N LEU A 21 -17.39 -5.16 8.05
CA LEU A 21 -16.99 -6.23 8.98
C LEU A 21 -17.91 -6.14 10.21
N PRO A 22 -18.55 -7.23 10.65
CA PRO A 22 -19.39 -7.19 11.85
C PRO A 22 -18.48 -6.90 13.06
N ILE A 23 -18.78 -5.82 13.76
CA ILE A 23 -18.27 -5.59 15.12
C ILE A 23 -18.96 -6.62 15.99
N ALA A 24 -18.25 -7.70 16.33
CA ALA A 24 -18.76 -8.72 17.24
C ALA A 24 -18.94 -8.10 18.63
N SER A 25 -20.17 -8.00 19.08
CA SER A 25 -20.52 -7.66 20.46
C SER A 25 -19.94 -8.67 21.43
N GLY A 26 -19.24 -8.18 22.45
CA GLY A 26 -18.41 -8.91 23.37
C GLY A 26 -19.09 -10.06 24.12
N ARG A 27 -18.36 -11.17 24.18
CA ARG A 27 -18.37 -12.06 25.36
C ARG A 27 -16.91 -12.26 25.78
N SER A 28 -16.61 -11.90 27.01
CA SER A 28 -15.34 -12.12 27.66
C SER A 28 -15.03 -13.62 27.68
N HIS A 29 -14.03 -14.05 26.93
CA HIS A 29 -13.44 -15.38 27.06
C HIS A 29 -11.99 -15.21 27.48
N GLY A 30 -11.69 -15.86 28.61
CA GLY A 30 -10.40 -15.84 29.27
C GLY A 30 -9.23 -16.14 28.33
N ILE A 31 -8.14 -15.44 28.57
CA ILE A 31 -6.86 -15.61 27.91
C ILE A 31 -6.42 -17.06 28.10
N ARG A 32 -6.55 -17.87 27.07
CA ARG A 32 -5.85 -19.15 26.96
C ARG A 32 -4.64 -18.96 26.07
N ASN A 33 -3.48 -18.86 26.68
CA ASN A 33 -2.19 -19.06 26.02
C ASN A 33 -2.15 -20.50 25.52
N GLY A 34 -2.20 -20.68 24.22
CA GLY A 34 -2.09 -22.00 23.60
C GLY A 34 -2.71 -21.98 22.21
N HIS A 35 -1.89 -21.74 21.18
CA HIS A 35 -2.26 -22.18 19.84
C HIS A 35 -2.26 -23.72 19.85
N ALA A 36 -3.38 -24.32 20.24
CA ALA A 36 -3.68 -25.68 19.83
C ALA A 36 -3.81 -25.64 18.31
N ALA A 37 -2.87 -26.24 17.59
CA ALA A 37 -2.96 -26.48 16.16
C ALA A 37 -4.31 -27.18 15.91
N SER A 38 -5.26 -26.46 15.28
CA SER A 38 -6.45 -27.09 14.73
C SER A 38 -5.98 -28.11 13.70
N LYS A 39 -6.48 -29.34 13.77
CA LYS A 39 -6.18 -30.47 12.85
C LYS A 39 -6.80 -30.23 11.46
N GLY A 40 -6.66 -29.03 10.88
CA GLY A 40 -7.09 -28.69 9.54
C GLY A 40 -5.90 -28.18 8.72
N GLN A 41 -5.95 -28.31 7.40
CA GLN A 41 -4.98 -27.67 6.51
C GLN A 41 -4.89 -26.17 6.83
N PRO A 42 -3.68 -25.60 6.89
CA PRO A 42 -3.50 -24.16 7.10
C PRO A 42 -4.16 -23.37 5.98
N VAL A 43 -4.70 -22.20 6.31
CA VAL A 43 -5.28 -21.28 5.32
C VAL A 43 -4.15 -20.65 4.52
N ILE A 44 -4.26 -20.70 3.18
CA ILE A 44 -3.38 -19.99 2.25
C ILE A 44 -4.01 -18.61 2.01
N ASP A 45 -3.57 -17.61 2.78
CA ASP A 45 -4.13 -16.27 2.71
C ASP A 45 -3.33 -15.37 1.76
N LEU A 46 -3.83 -15.22 0.53
CA LEU A 46 -3.25 -14.38 -0.52
C LEU A 46 -3.99 -13.04 -0.69
N ARG A 47 -4.81 -12.63 0.26
CA ARG A 47 -5.57 -11.38 0.15
C ARG A 47 -4.68 -10.14 0.09
N SER A 48 -3.64 -10.09 0.93
CA SER A 48 -2.69 -8.97 1.02
C SER A 48 -1.47 -9.37 1.83
N ASP A 49 -0.32 -8.76 1.57
CA ASP A 49 0.86 -8.86 2.43
C ASP A 49 0.68 -8.19 3.80
N THR A 50 -0.40 -7.44 4.00
CA THR A 50 -0.79 -6.88 5.30
C THR A 50 -1.26 -7.94 6.31
N VAL A 51 -1.53 -9.17 5.88
CA VAL A 51 -1.86 -10.31 6.76
C VAL A 51 -0.62 -11.03 7.28
N THR A 52 0.58 -10.63 6.84
CA THR A 52 1.86 -11.19 7.29
C THR A 52 2.00 -11.03 8.79
N LEU A 53 2.35 -12.12 9.48
CA LEU A 53 2.56 -12.11 10.92
C LEU A 53 4.03 -11.85 11.24
N PRO A 54 4.34 -11.22 12.39
CA PRO A 54 5.71 -10.97 12.82
C PRO A 54 6.45 -12.28 13.11
N THR A 55 7.73 -12.32 12.70
CA THR A 55 8.61 -13.48 12.92
C THR A 55 8.88 -13.72 14.40
N ALA A 56 9.47 -14.88 14.73
CA ALA A 56 9.87 -15.19 16.10
C ALA A 56 10.90 -14.19 16.63
N GLU A 57 11.85 -13.76 15.76
CA GLU A 57 12.87 -12.76 16.08
C GLU A 57 12.22 -11.39 16.37
N MET A 58 11.25 -10.96 15.56
CA MET A 58 10.51 -9.70 15.80
C MET A 58 9.78 -9.76 17.15
N ARG A 59 9.10 -10.88 17.46
CA ARG A 59 8.41 -11.04 18.77
C ARG A 59 9.39 -10.99 19.93
N ALA A 60 10.55 -11.62 19.80
CA ALA A 60 11.59 -11.56 20.79
C ALA A 60 12.20 -10.17 20.95
N ALA A 61 12.40 -9.44 19.85
CA ALA A 61 12.89 -8.04 19.86
C ALA A 61 11.87 -7.11 20.55
N ILE A 62 10.58 -7.24 20.25
CA ILE A 62 9.49 -6.51 20.91
C ILE A 62 9.53 -6.69 22.43
N ALA A 63 9.72 -7.95 22.88
CA ALA A 63 9.73 -8.26 24.31
C ALA A 63 10.97 -7.71 25.06
N ARG A 64 12.06 -7.39 24.34
CA ARG A 64 13.33 -6.93 24.92
C ARG A 64 13.68 -5.49 24.53
N ALA A 65 12.76 -4.77 23.90
CA ALA A 65 13.02 -3.40 23.43
C ALA A 65 13.38 -2.47 24.60
N GLU A 66 14.46 -1.70 24.42
CA GLU A 66 14.74 -0.56 25.29
C GLU A 66 13.75 0.56 24.97
N LEU A 67 13.20 1.17 26.02
CA LEU A 67 12.07 2.10 25.91
C LEU A 67 12.39 3.46 26.50
N GLY A 68 11.83 4.48 25.92
CA GLY A 68 11.79 5.85 26.39
C GLY A 68 10.56 6.55 25.81
N ASP A 69 10.39 7.86 26.07
CA ASP A 69 9.28 8.61 25.48
C ASP A 69 9.65 9.11 24.09
N ASP A 70 9.02 8.55 23.04
CA ASP A 70 9.22 8.95 21.64
C ASP A 70 8.92 10.43 21.38
N PHE A 71 7.95 11.00 22.10
CA PHE A 71 7.58 12.41 21.92
C PHE A 71 8.73 13.36 22.35
N TYR A 72 9.48 12.98 23.37
CA TYR A 72 10.67 13.73 23.81
C TYR A 72 11.95 13.34 23.06
N GLY A 73 11.88 12.37 22.14
CA GLY A 73 13.04 11.84 21.44
C GLY A 73 13.93 10.96 22.30
N GLU A 74 13.43 10.42 23.39
CA GLU A 74 14.17 9.65 24.40
C GLU A 74 14.06 8.14 24.22
N ASP A 75 13.21 7.64 23.29
CA ASP A 75 13.11 6.20 23.01
C ASP A 75 14.28 5.75 22.12
N PRO A 76 15.26 5.00 22.65
CA PRO A 76 16.48 4.66 21.90
C PRO A 76 16.19 3.71 20.75
N THR A 77 15.18 2.85 20.87
CA THR A 77 14.80 1.90 19.82
C THR A 77 14.12 2.61 18.66
N VAL A 78 13.25 3.59 18.93
CA VAL A 78 12.66 4.45 17.88
C VAL A 78 13.75 5.24 17.17
N ASN A 79 14.64 5.88 17.91
CA ASN A 79 15.73 6.67 17.35
C ASN A 79 16.59 5.82 16.41
N ARG A 80 16.99 4.61 16.84
CA ARG A 80 17.76 3.67 16.01
C ARG A 80 17.03 3.30 14.72
N LEU A 81 15.72 2.97 14.80
CA LEU A 81 14.93 2.64 13.62
C LEU A 81 14.87 3.82 12.64
N GLN A 82 14.62 5.02 13.14
CA GLN A 82 14.56 6.24 12.33
C GLN A 82 15.91 6.54 11.65
N GLU A 83 17.03 6.40 12.36
CA GLU A 83 18.37 6.52 11.79
C GLU A 83 18.63 5.48 10.68
N MET A 84 18.21 4.22 10.89
CA MET A 84 18.33 3.18 9.87
C MET A 84 17.53 3.53 8.61
N ALA A 85 16.30 3.97 8.77
CA ALA A 85 15.43 4.38 7.66
C ALA A 85 16.02 5.57 6.88
N ALA A 86 16.53 6.58 7.58
CA ALA A 86 17.19 7.73 6.98
C ALA A 86 18.43 7.29 6.16
N ARG A 87 19.27 6.42 6.72
CA ARG A 87 20.46 5.88 6.02
C ARG A 87 20.07 5.09 4.78
N LEU A 88 19.09 4.19 4.88
CA LEU A 88 18.63 3.34 3.75
C LEU A 88 18.05 4.17 2.60
N THR A 89 17.28 5.21 2.92
CA THR A 89 16.69 6.09 1.91
C THR A 89 17.61 7.22 1.46
N GLY A 90 18.75 7.42 2.12
CA GLY A 90 19.63 8.55 1.86
C GLY A 90 19.05 9.92 2.25
N LYS A 91 17.99 9.93 3.08
CA LYS A 91 17.38 11.16 3.59
C LYS A 91 18.05 11.63 4.87
N ALA A 92 17.87 12.91 5.21
CA ALA A 92 18.51 13.53 6.37
C ALA A 92 17.84 13.19 7.71
N GLY A 93 16.59 12.68 7.67
CA GLY A 93 15.83 12.25 8.83
C GLY A 93 14.68 11.33 8.47
N ALA A 94 14.13 10.67 9.49
CA ALA A 94 12.93 9.84 9.37
C ALA A 94 12.03 9.99 10.61
N LEU A 95 10.77 9.63 10.46
CA LEU A 95 9.75 9.67 11.50
C LEU A 95 8.94 8.37 11.47
N LEU A 96 8.88 7.67 12.61
CA LEU A 96 7.98 6.52 12.80
C LEU A 96 6.54 7.01 12.94
N VAL A 97 5.64 6.41 12.15
CA VAL A 97 4.20 6.69 12.15
C VAL A 97 3.39 5.40 12.20
N ALA A 98 2.13 5.49 12.60
CA ALA A 98 1.29 4.32 12.82
C ALA A 98 0.97 3.54 11.53
N SER A 99 0.87 4.22 10.39
CA SER A 99 0.48 3.61 9.10
C SER A 99 1.00 4.39 7.91
N GLY A 100 0.98 3.76 6.71
CA GLY A 100 1.28 4.43 5.44
C GLY A 100 0.30 5.56 5.14
N THR A 101 -0.98 5.37 5.42
CA THR A 101 -2.00 6.43 5.29
C THR A 101 -1.66 7.66 6.12
N MET A 102 -1.21 7.47 7.37
CA MET A 102 -0.75 8.59 8.18
C MET A 102 0.50 9.25 7.59
N ALA A 103 1.44 8.47 7.07
CA ALA A 103 2.66 9.00 6.44
C ALA A 103 2.32 9.89 5.23
N ASN A 104 1.47 9.40 4.32
CA ASN A 104 1.04 10.15 3.14
C ASN A 104 0.26 11.41 3.52
N LEU A 105 -0.67 11.30 4.48
CA LEU A 105 -1.42 12.46 4.96
C LEU A 105 -0.50 13.53 5.58
N ILE A 106 0.48 13.13 6.36
CA ILE A 106 1.49 14.05 6.91
C ILE A 106 2.28 14.71 5.78
N ALA A 107 2.74 13.95 4.79
CA ALA A 107 3.48 14.50 3.65
C ALA A 107 2.62 15.51 2.85
N LEU A 108 1.35 15.19 2.59
CA LEU A 108 0.40 16.10 1.97
C LEU A 108 0.26 17.40 2.79
N MET A 109 0.07 17.31 4.10
CA MET A 109 -0.13 18.48 4.96
C MET A 109 1.11 19.35 5.12
N VAL A 110 2.32 18.77 5.05
CA VAL A 110 3.58 19.53 5.17
C VAL A 110 3.95 20.19 3.86
N HIS A 111 3.87 19.48 2.72
CA HIS A 111 4.25 20.02 1.43
C HIS A 111 3.17 20.90 0.78
N CYS A 112 1.89 20.64 1.09
CA CYS A 112 0.78 21.26 0.40
C CYS A 112 -0.12 22.03 1.38
N PRO A 113 0.06 23.34 1.55
CA PRO A 113 -0.82 24.17 2.36
C PRO A 113 -2.28 24.07 1.92
N ARG A 114 -3.20 24.31 2.87
CA ARG A 114 -4.65 24.29 2.59
C ARG A 114 -5.02 25.18 1.41
N GLY A 115 -5.88 24.67 0.52
CA GLY A 115 -6.32 25.34 -0.68
C GLY A 115 -5.36 25.28 -1.87
N ARG A 116 -4.16 24.71 -1.67
CA ARG A 116 -3.26 24.40 -2.78
C ARG A 116 -3.51 22.97 -3.28
N LYS A 117 -2.97 22.64 -4.48
CA LYS A 117 -3.20 21.32 -5.06
C LYS A 117 -1.98 20.40 -4.95
N ALA A 118 -2.27 19.12 -4.68
CA ALA A 118 -1.35 18.01 -4.87
C ALA A 118 -1.75 17.24 -6.14
N ILE A 119 -0.82 17.12 -7.07
CA ILE A 119 -1.00 16.36 -8.31
C ILE A 119 -0.67 14.91 -8.00
N VAL A 120 -1.58 13.99 -8.31
CA VAL A 120 -1.50 12.59 -7.89
C VAL A 120 -1.98 11.67 -9.01
N GLY A 121 -1.45 10.45 -9.08
CA GLY A 121 -1.97 9.47 -10.04
C GLY A 121 -3.43 9.11 -9.77
N SER A 122 -4.25 9.02 -10.81
CA SER A 122 -5.69 8.70 -10.72
C SER A 122 -5.99 7.33 -10.11
N LYS A 123 -4.98 6.43 -10.09
CA LYS A 123 -5.05 5.10 -9.45
C LYS A 123 -4.20 5.00 -8.17
N ALA A 124 -3.62 6.12 -7.69
CA ALA A 124 -2.77 6.13 -6.52
C ALA A 124 -3.54 5.80 -5.23
N HIS A 125 -2.87 5.12 -4.30
CA HIS A 125 -3.44 4.77 -3.00
C HIS A 125 -3.84 6.00 -2.19
N ALA A 126 -2.98 7.02 -2.14
CA ALA A 126 -3.23 8.29 -1.45
C ALA A 126 -4.48 9.04 -1.97
N TYR A 127 -4.89 8.78 -3.22
CA TYR A 127 -6.09 9.38 -3.82
C TYR A 127 -7.35 8.57 -3.55
N LEU A 128 -7.30 7.23 -3.72
CA LEU A 128 -8.50 6.38 -3.74
C LEU A 128 -8.79 5.66 -2.42
N TRP A 129 -7.74 5.34 -1.61
CA TRP A 129 -7.86 4.37 -0.52
C TRP A 129 -7.56 4.93 0.87
N GLU A 130 -7.48 6.25 1.02
CA GLU A 130 -7.15 6.90 2.30
C GLU A 130 -8.31 7.75 2.84
N ALA A 131 -9.56 7.29 2.57
CA ALA A 131 -10.80 7.89 3.08
C ALA A 131 -10.94 9.39 2.78
N GLY A 132 -10.33 9.88 1.70
CA GLY A 132 -10.35 11.30 1.34
C GLY A 132 -9.59 12.20 2.33
N GLY A 133 -8.68 11.63 3.13
CA GLY A 133 -7.97 12.34 4.21
C GLY A 133 -7.23 13.59 3.74
N GLY A 134 -6.63 13.57 2.54
CA GLY A 134 -5.95 14.73 1.96
C GLY A 134 -6.87 15.95 1.84
N ALA A 135 -8.11 15.75 1.41
CA ALA A 135 -9.11 16.80 1.32
C ALA A 135 -9.76 17.11 2.69
N ALA A 136 -10.27 16.07 3.37
CA ALA A 136 -11.08 16.22 4.56
C ALA A 136 -10.28 16.78 5.77
N VAL A 137 -9.04 16.34 5.96
CA VAL A 137 -8.18 16.73 7.08
C VAL A 137 -7.13 17.75 6.62
N GLY A 138 -6.42 17.45 5.53
CA GLY A 138 -5.37 18.31 4.99
C GLY A 138 -5.90 19.61 4.36
N GLY A 139 -7.11 19.59 3.81
CA GLY A 139 -7.67 20.71 3.04
C GLY A 139 -6.94 20.91 1.71
N VAL A 140 -6.34 19.84 1.18
CA VAL A 140 -5.58 19.80 -0.06
C VAL A 140 -6.53 19.53 -1.22
N VAL A 141 -6.37 20.26 -2.33
CA VAL A 141 -7.06 19.95 -3.58
C VAL A 141 -6.33 18.80 -4.26
N MET A 142 -6.91 17.61 -4.21
CA MET A 142 -6.31 16.43 -4.87
C MET A 142 -6.63 16.46 -6.36
N THR A 143 -5.62 16.60 -7.20
CA THR A 143 -5.77 16.75 -8.67
C THR A 143 -5.21 15.48 -9.34
N PRO A 144 -6.07 14.58 -9.83
CA PRO A 144 -5.60 13.34 -10.44
C PRO A 144 -5.13 13.57 -11.88
N VAL A 145 -4.01 12.92 -12.25
CA VAL A 145 -3.52 12.72 -13.62
C VAL A 145 -3.51 11.23 -13.95
N ALA A 146 -3.56 10.87 -15.23
CA ALA A 146 -3.64 9.48 -15.64
C ALA A 146 -2.42 8.67 -15.17
N ASN A 147 -2.68 7.42 -14.71
CA ASN A 147 -1.65 6.40 -14.59
C ASN A 147 -1.66 5.51 -15.84
N LEU A 148 -0.50 5.35 -16.45
CA LEU A 148 -0.27 4.35 -17.48
C LEU A 148 -0.34 2.93 -16.89
N GLU A 149 -0.42 1.90 -17.72
CA GLU A 149 -0.43 0.50 -17.26
C GLU A 149 0.86 0.11 -16.52
N THR A 150 1.96 0.79 -16.79
CA THR A 150 3.25 0.65 -16.12
C THR A 150 3.28 1.27 -14.72
N GLY A 151 2.19 1.87 -14.25
CA GLY A 151 2.14 2.65 -13.00
C GLY A 151 2.70 4.07 -13.11
N ALA A 152 3.34 4.39 -14.22
CA ALA A 152 3.89 5.71 -14.52
C ALA A 152 2.77 6.76 -14.58
N LEU A 153 3.07 8.02 -14.22
CA LEU A 153 2.19 9.17 -14.47
C LEU A 153 2.26 9.55 -15.93
N ASP A 154 1.16 10.01 -16.51
CA ASP A 154 1.19 10.67 -17.81
C ASP A 154 1.90 12.03 -17.68
N LEU A 155 3.06 12.16 -18.30
CA LEU A 155 3.91 13.36 -18.19
C LEU A 155 3.29 14.58 -18.87
N THR A 156 2.45 14.39 -19.88
CA THR A 156 1.76 15.49 -20.57
C THR A 156 0.70 16.09 -19.66
N GLU A 157 -0.11 15.24 -19.03
CA GLU A 157 -1.11 15.69 -18.04
C GLU A 157 -0.41 16.30 -16.81
N LEU A 158 0.69 15.69 -16.35
CA LEU A 158 1.47 16.20 -15.23
C LEU A 158 2.01 17.61 -15.53
N GLU A 159 2.60 17.83 -16.71
CA GLU A 159 3.12 19.14 -17.10
C GLU A 159 1.99 20.18 -17.23
N HIS A 160 0.84 19.80 -17.78
CA HIS A 160 -0.33 20.68 -17.85
C HIS A 160 -0.76 21.16 -16.46
N GLU A 161 -0.83 20.26 -15.49
CA GLU A 161 -1.22 20.61 -14.12
C GLU A 161 -0.15 21.43 -13.39
N LEU A 162 1.13 21.16 -13.63
CA LEU A 162 2.24 21.95 -13.08
C LEU A 162 2.29 23.36 -13.66
N ALA A 163 1.93 23.54 -14.93
CA ALA A 163 1.94 24.82 -15.63
C ALA A 163 0.72 25.72 -15.30
N THR A 164 -0.01 25.43 -14.23
CA THR A 164 -1.14 26.25 -13.79
C THR A 164 -0.76 27.72 -13.69
N PRO A 165 -1.49 28.64 -14.35
CA PRO A 165 -1.20 30.07 -14.28
C PRO A 165 -1.19 30.59 -12.85
N PRO A 166 -0.29 31.51 -12.47
CA PRO A 166 -0.25 32.11 -11.14
C PRO A 166 -1.36 33.15 -10.94
N ASP A 167 -2.60 32.69 -11.06
CA ASP A 167 -3.81 33.49 -10.94
C ASP A 167 -4.60 33.08 -9.72
N ALA A 168 -5.27 34.03 -9.07
CA ALA A 168 -6.05 33.84 -7.85
C ALA A 168 -7.25 32.87 -8.03
N HIS A 169 -7.68 32.63 -9.26
CA HIS A 169 -8.76 31.70 -9.58
C HIS A 169 -8.36 30.22 -9.46
N PHE A 170 -7.05 29.90 -9.45
CA PHE A 170 -6.57 28.53 -9.53
C PHE A 170 -5.86 28.10 -8.25
N ALA A 171 -6.16 26.89 -7.79
CA ALA A 171 -5.34 26.23 -6.78
C ALA A 171 -3.94 25.97 -7.35
N GLN A 172 -2.92 26.57 -6.72
CA GLN A 172 -1.54 26.45 -7.21
C GLN A 172 -0.94 25.10 -6.86
N PRO A 173 -0.15 24.45 -7.76
CA PRO A 173 0.52 23.19 -7.46
C PRO A 173 1.55 23.38 -6.35
N SER A 174 1.61 22.42 -5.43
CA SER A 174 2.53 22.42 -4.28
C SER A 174 3.17 21.07 -4.01
N LEU A 175 2.69 20.01 -4.64
CA LEU A 175 3.22 18.67 -4.45
C LEU A 175 2.86 17.81 -5.67
N VAL A 176 3.81 16.96 -6.09
CA VAL A 176 3.55 15.80 -6.95
C VAL A 176 3.67 14.55 -6.07
N VAL A 177 2.69 13.65 -6.13
CA VAL A 177 2.70 12.37 -5.41
C VAL A 177 2.83 11.23 -6.41
N THR A 178 3.87 10.42 -6.25
CA THR A 178 4.11 9.20 -7.03
C THR A 178 3.98 7.96 -6.14
N GLU A 179 3.76 6.79 -6.72
CA GLU A 179 3.63 5.52 -5.99
C GLU A 179 4.53 4.44 -6.59
N ASN A 180 5.36 3.75 -5.76
CA ASN A 180 6.20 2.64 -6.18
C ASN A 180 6.40 1.61 -5.03
N THR A 181 6.04 0.29 -5.20
CA THR A 181 5.40 -0.27 -6.39
C THR A 181 3.97 0.23 -6.55
N HIS A 182 3.47 0.36 -7.78
CA HIS A 182 2.11 0.86 -7.99
C HIS A 182 1.07 -0.25 -7.84
N ASN A 183 0.28 -0.19 -6.76
CA ASN A 183 -0.65 -1.24 -6.37
C ASN A 183 -1.70 -1.54 -7.45
N LEU A 184 -2.51 -0.56 -7.85
CA LEU A 184 -3.63 -0.78 -8.78
C LEU A 184 -3.20 -1.01 -10.25
N CYS A 185 -1.97 -0.68 -10.60
CA CYS A 185 -1.41 -0.98 -11.92
C CYS A 185 -0.76 -2.38 -11.98
N GLY A 186 -1.14 -3.30 -11.10
CA GLY A 186 -0.64 -4.67 -11.11
C GLY A 186 0.48 -4.95 -10.10
N GLY A 187 0.75 -4.04 -9.17
CA GLY A 187 1.89 -4.14 -8.24
C GLY A 187 3.24 -3.95 -8.96
N VAL A 188 3.24 -3.23 -10.08
CA VAL A 188 4.43 -3.03 -10.91
C VAL A 188 5.45 -2.11 -10.25
N ALA A 189 6.73 -2.34 -10.52
CA ALA A 189 7.79 -1.43 -10.19
C ALA A 189 7.93 -0.36 -11.30
N VAL A 190 7.71 0.89 -10.95
CA VAL A 190 7.91 2.07 -11.82
C VAL A 190 9.41 2.28 -12.01
N THR A 191 9.83 2.47 -13.26
CA THR A 191 11.25 2.55 -13.62
C THR A 191 11.95 3.79 -13.06
N THR A 192 13.24 3.68 -12.80
CA THR A 192 14.09 4.81 -12.38
C THR A 192 14.10 5.93 -13.41
N SER A 193 14.05 5.60 -14.73
CA SER A 193 13.94 6.60 -15.80
C SER A 193 12.70 7.47 -15.64
N HIS A 194 11.53 6.84 -15.44
CA HIS A 194 10.29 7.60 -15.27
C HIS A 194 10.29 8.42 -13.98
N MET A 195 10.83 7.87 -12.88
CA MET A 195 10.97 8.63 -11.63
C MET A 195 11.86 9.86 -11.81
N ALA A 196 12.95 9.74 -12.59
CA ALA A 196 13.82 10.86 -12.93
C ALA A 196 13.10 11.92 -13.81
N GLU A 197 12.29 11.49 -14.78
CA GLU A 197 11.49 12.37 -15.62
C GLU A 197 10.47 13.18 -14.81
N VAL A 198 9.76 12.53 -13.88
CA VAL A 198 8.84 13.21 -12.96
C VAL A 198 9.58 14.20 -12.06
N ALA A 199 10.72 13.82 -11.49
CA ALA A 199 11.52 14.70 -10.64
C ALA A 199 12.04 15.94 -11.41
N ALA A 200 12.54 15.72 -12.63
CA ALA A 200 13.01 16.82 -13.48
C ALA A 200 11.87 17.77 -13.85
N LEU A 201 10.72 17.21 -14.21
CA LEU A 201 9.55 18.00 -14.59
C LEU A 201 9.00 18.80 -13.40
N ALA A 202 8.81 18.19 -12.24
CA ALA A 202 8.39 18.88 -11.02
C ALA A 202 9.40 19.97 -10.61
N GLY A 203 10.70 19.66 -10.70
CA GLY A 203 11.79 20.61 -10.42
C GLY A 203 11.79 21.84 -11.33
N LYS A 204 11.42 21.71 -12.62
CA LYS A 204 11.24 22.84 -13.57
C LYS A 204 10.24 23.87 -13.03
N TYR A 205 9.22 23.42 -12.30
CA TYR A 205 8.17 24.27 -11.72
C TYR A 205 8.38 24.58 -10.23
N GLY A 206 9.48 24.10 -9.63
CA GLY A 206 9.78 24.29 -8.20
C GLY A 206 8.81 23.57 -7.27
N VAL A 207 8.19 22.48 -7.74
CA VAL A 207 7.22 21.68 -6.98
C VAL A 207 7.91 20.43 -6.44
N PRO A 208 7.87 20.15 -5.12
CA PRO A 208 8.46 18.96 -4.54
C PRO A 208 7.71 17.68 -4.95
N VAL A 209 8.40 16.55 -4.83
CA VAL A 209 7.89 15.20 -5.08
C VAL A 209 7.82 14.41 -3.78
N HIS A 210 6.68 13.80 -3.48
CA HIS A 210 6.52 12.78 -2.45
C HIS A 210 6.37 11.41 -3.09
N LEU A 211 7.16 10.43 -2.64
CA LEU A 211 7.08 9.05 -3.07
C LEU A 211 6.32 8.21 -2.04
N ASP A 212 5.10 7.78 -2.35
CA ASP A 212 4.47 6.67 -1.64
C ASP A 212 5.22 5.38 -2.00
N GLY A 213 6.16 5.05 -1.16
CA GLY A 213 6.99 3.86 -1.26
C GLY A 213 6.49 2.71 -0.38
N ALA A 214 5.17 2.56 -0.20
CA ALA A 214 4.60 1.54 0.69
C ALA A 214 5.22 0.14 0.52
N ARG A 215 5.73 -0.16 -0.70
CA ARG A 215 6.49 -1.38 -1.05
C ARG A 215 7.78 -1.06 -1.81
N ILE A 216 8.49 -0.03 -1.41
CA ILE A 216 9.69 0.43 -2.13
C ILE A 216 10.80 -0.63 -2.16
N PHE A 217 10.92 -1.47 -1.13
CA PHE A 217 11.88 -2.57 -1.12
C PHE A 217 11.54 -3.64 -2.18
N ASN A 218 10.24 -3.91 -2.43
CA ASN A 218 9.84 -4.76 -3.56
C ASN A 218 10.21 -4.11 -4.89
N ALA A 219 10.04 -2.78 -5.04
CA ALA A 219 10.45 -2.08 -6.24
C ALA A 219 11.97 -2.16 -6.46
N ALA A 220 12.75 -1.97 -5.40
CA ALA A 220 14.21 -2.04 -5.44
C ALA A 220 14.70 -3.40 -5.96
N ILE A 221 14.16 -4.51 -5.41
CA ILE A 221 14.48 -5.86 -5.86
C ILE A 221 14.07 -6.07 -7.33
N ALA A 222 12.86 -5.68 -7.73
CA ALA A 222 12.36 -5.87 -9.09
C ALA A 222 13.11 -5.03 -10.14
N LEU A 223 13.70 -3.92 -9.72
CA LEU A 223 14.49 -3.01 -10.58
C LEU A 223 15.99 -3.28 -10.49
N GLU A 224 16.43 -4.24 -9.67
CA GLU A 224 17.85 -4.49 -9.39
C GLU A 224 18.58 -3.20 -8.98
N SER A 225 17.93 -2.40 -8.12
CA SER A 225 18.39 -1.09 -7.67
C SER A 225 18.33 -1.03 -6.14
N ASP A 226 18.98 -0.03 -5.54
CA ASP A 226 18.84 0.22 -4.12
C ASP A 226 17.76 1.25 -3.81
N VAL A 227 17.26 1.23 -2.58
CA VAL A 227 16.19 2.13 -2.12
C VAL A 227 16.67 3.59 -2.10
N ARG A 228 17.94 3.84 -1.85
CA ARG A 228 18.55 5.18 -1.86
C ARG A 228 18.44 5.81 -3.24
N THR A 229 18.77 5.05 -4.29
CA THR A 229 18.63 5.49 -5.67
C THR A 229 17.17 5.83 -6.00
N LEU A 230 16.22 4.95 -5.64
CA LEU A 230 14.80 5.23 -5.87
C LEU A 230 14.32 6.45 -5.09
N ALA A 231 14.72 6.58 -3.83
CA ALA A 231 14.35 7.71 -2.97
C ALA A 231 14.97 9.04 -3.43
N SER A 232 16.09 9.02 -4.19
CA SER A 232 16.76 10.25 -4.63
C SER A 232 15.91 11.10 -5.57
N TYR A 233 14.93 10.50 -6.25
CA TYR A 233 14.02 11.19 -7.17
C TYR A 233 12.83 11.86 -6.47
N ALA A 234 12.77 11.86 -5.13
CA ALA A 234 11.71 12.50 -4.38
C ALA A 234 12.28 13.31 -3.21
N ASP A 235 11.58 14.37 -2.79
CA ASP A 235 11.96 15.20 -1.64
C ASP A 235 11.64 14.49 -0.33
N SER A 236 10.54 13.73 -0.30
CA SER A 236 10.16 12.89 0.82
C SER A 236 9.65 11.52 0.33
N ILE A 237 9.81 10.51 1.16
CA ILE A 237 9.37 9.14 0.89
C ILE A 237 8.72 8.54 2.14
N SER A 238 7.63 7.80 1.96
CA SER A 238 7.08 6.91 2.98
C SER A 238 7.31 5.45 2.60
N PHE A 239 7.46 4.55 3.60
CA PHE A 239 7.42 3.10 3.36
C PHE A 239 6.79 2.35 4.53
N CYS A 240 6.09 1.26 4.22
CA CYS A 240 5.41 0.46 5.23
C CYS A 240 6.31 -0.65 5.78
N LEU A 241 6.30 -0.80 7.11
CA LEU A 241 6.86 -1.95 7.80
C LEU A 241 5.86 -3.12 7.87
N SER A 242 4.56 -2.80 7.91
CA SER A 242 3.45 -3.72 8.17
C SER A 242 2.88 -4.40 6.91
N LYS A 243 3.72 -4.69 5.94
CA LYS A 243 3.38 -5.42 4.70
C LYS A 243 4.37 -6.58 4.51
N GLY A 244 4.97 -6.73 3.34
CA GLY A 244 5.96 -7.79 3.05
C GLY A 244 7.13 -7.86 4.03
N LEU A 245 7.46 -6.76 4.71
CA LEU A 245 8.47 -6.72 5.77
C LEU A 245 8.02 -7.39 7.08
N GLY A 246 6.74 -7.71 7.25
CA GLY A 246 6.24 -8.57 8.33
C GLY A 246 6.06 -7.90 9.70
N CYS A 247 6.26 -6.60 9.86
CA CYS A 247 5.99 -5.95 11.14
C CYS A 247 4.48 -5.91 11.45
N PRO A 248 4.09 -5.96 12.73
CA PRO A 248 2.67 -5.94 13.10
C PRO A 248 1.99 -4.59 12.82
N VAL A 249 2.74 -3.50 12.81
CA VAL A 249 2.26 -2.12 12.64
C VAL A 249 3.42 -1.20 12.28
N GLY A 250 3.14 -0.05 11.67
CA GLY A 250 4.07 1.03 11.49
C GLY A 250 4.52 1.25 10.06
N SER A 251 4.95 2.49 9.83
CA SER A 251 5.55 2.98 8.60
C SER A 251 6.59 4.05 8.93
N LEU A 252 7.51 4.30 8.03
CA LEU A 252 8.50 5.37 8.14
C LEU A 252 8.19 6.45 7.10
N LEU A 253 8.34 7.71 7.51
CA LEU A 253 8.32 8.89 6.65
C LEU A 253 9.71 9.52 6.69
N CYS A 254 10.38 9.68 5.53
CA CYS A 254 11.75 10.16 5.44
C CYS A 254 11.82 11.42 4.57
N GLY A 255 12.73 12.35 4.92
CA GLY A 255 12.90 13.60 4.20
C GLY A 255 14.04 14.45 4.76
N THR A 256 14.01 15.76 4.47
CA THR A 256 14.93 16.72 5.07
C THR A 256 14.67 16.87 6.58
N ARG A 257 15.61 17.42 7.33
CA ARG A 257 15.41 17.67 8.77
C ARG A 257 14.24 18.63 9.03
N ASP A 258 14.11 19.67 8.23
CA ASP A 258 13.03 20.64 8.36
C ASP A 258 11.66 20.02 8.05
N PHE A 259 11.59 19.18 7.01
CA PHE A 259 10.39 18.40 6.70
C PHE A 259 10.01 17.49 7.86
N ILE A 260 10.96 16.75 8.44
CA ILE A 260 10.71 15.85 9.58
C ILE A 260 10.28 16.61 10.84
N ALA A 261 10.84 17.77 11.11
CA ALA A 261 10.41 18.62 12.24
C ALA A 261 8.94 19.05 12.10
N GLN A 262 8.53 19.46 10.88
CA GLN A 262 7.13 19.77 10.59
C GLN A 262 6.24 18.52 10.65
N ALA A 263 6.71 17.40 10.08
CA ALA A 263 6.01 16.13 10.10
C ALA A 263 5.74 15.63 11.53
N HIS A 264 6.70 15.80 12.44
CA HIS A 264 6.53 15.45 13.86
C HIS A 264 5.37 16.24 14.50
N ARG A 265 5.25 17.54 14.20
CA ARG A 265 4.14 18.38 14.66
C ARG A 265 2.80 17.90 14.07
N VAL A 266 2.77 17.61 12.76
CA VAL A 266 1.54 17.12 12.10
C VAL A 266 1.17 15.73 12.63
N ARG A 267 2.14 14.82 12.86
CA ARG A 267 1.90 13.52 13.52
C ARG A 267 1.16 13.72 14.86
N LYS A 268 1.60 14.68 15.66
CA LYS A 268 0.95 15.00 16.95
C LYS A 268 -0.48 15.49 16.75
N LEU A 269 -0.70 16.39 15.78
CA LEU A 269 -2.02 16.93 15.42
C LEU A 269 -3.00 15.81 15.04
N LEU A 270 -2.53 14.81 14.30
CA LEU A 270 -3.32 13.66 13.84
C LEU A 270 -3.53 12.58 14.93
N GLY A 271 -3.09 12.82 16.18
CA GLY A 271 -3.19 11.86 17.27
C GLY A 271 -2.17 10.72 17.22
N GLY A 272 -1.19 10.79 16.30
CA GLY A 272 -0.16 9.75 16.08
C GLY A 272 1.07 9.87 17.00
N GLY A 273 1.06 10.79 17.99
CA GLY A 273 2.14 10.87 18.99
C GLY A 273 2.06 9.71 19.97
N MET A 274 3.00 8.79 19.86
CA MET A 274 3.12 7.63 20.76
C MET A 274 4.06 7.95 21.92
N ARG A 275 4.12 7.06 22.91
CA ARG A 275 5.01 7.15 24.07
C ARG A 275 6.14 6.12 23.94
N GLN A 276 6.08 4.99 24.58
CA GLN A 276 7.08 3.93 24.52
C GLN A 276 6.95 3.13 23.21
N ALA A 277 7.18 3.79 22.09
CA ALA A 277 7.00 3.22 20.75
C ALA A 277 8.14 2.27 20.34
N GLY A 278 9.19 2.18 21.16
CA GLY A 278 10.26 1.21 20.96
C GLY A 278 9.78 -0.24 20.85
N ILE A 279 8.65 -0.59 21.48
CA ILE A 279 7.99 -1.88 21.33
C ILE A 279 7.67 -2.15 19.84
N ILE A 280 7.16 -1.16 19.13
CA ILE A 280 6.85 -1.27 17.70
C ILE A 280 8.11 -1.20 16.86
N ALA A 281 9.00 -0.24 17.20
CA ALA A 281 10.22 0.04 16.47
C ALA A 281 11.19 -1.15 16.44
N ALA A 282 11.23 -1.95 17.52
CA ALA A 282 12.08 -3.14 17.59
C ALA A 282 11.80 -4.15 16.48
N ALA A 283 10.52 -4.39 16.15
CA ALA A 283 10.15 -5.22 15.00
C ALA A 283 10.63 -4.60 13.68
N GLY A 284 10.57 -3.27 13.55
CA GLY A 284 11.03 -2.54 12.38
C GLY A 284 12.53 -2.69 12.13
N ILE A 285 13.34 -2.68 13.20
CA ILE A 285 14.79 -2.91 13.10
C ILE A 285 15.05 -4.30 12.53
N VAL A 286 14.46 -5.35 13.13
CA VAL A 286 14.60 -6.73 12.63
C VAL A 286 14.13 -6.84 11.17
N ALA A 287 13.02 -6.19 10.82
CA ALA A 287 12.49 -6.20 9.46
C ALA A 287 13.50 -5.62 8.45
N LEU A 288 14.11 -4.48 8.75
CA LEU A 288 15.07 -3.85 7.86
C LEU A 288 16.40 -4.63 7.78
N GLU A 289 16.76 -5.37 8.82
CA GLU A 289 17.97 -6.19 8.87
C GLU A 289 17.79 -7.55 8.16
N THR A 290 16.59 -8.16 8.19
CA THR A 290 16.44 -9.57 7.80
C THR A 290 15.36 -9.86 6.76
N MET A 291 14.39 -8.95 6.55
CA MET A 291 13.24 -9.23 5.69
C MET A 291 13.33 -8.62 4.29
N VAL A 292 14.26 -7.72 4.04
CA VAL A 292 14.35 -7.01 2.75
C VAL A 292 14.74 -7.97 1.63
N GLU A 293 15.87 -8.67 1.77
CA GLU A 293 16.39 -9.56 0.72
C GLU A 293 15.45 -10.72 0.43
N ARG A 294 14.76 -11.26 1.46
CA ARG A 294 13.82 -12.35 1.28
C ARG A 294 12.57 -11.98 0.45
N LEU A 295 12.27 -10.70 0.22
CA LEU A 295 11.18 -10.30 -0.68
C LEU A 295 11.35 -10.85 -2.10
N ALA A 296 12.57 -11.20 -2.51
CA ALA A 296 12.82 -11.90 -3.77
C ALA A 296 12.09 -13.25 -3.85
N GLU A 297 11.94 -13.97 -2.72
CA GLU A 297 11.17 -15.22 -2.65
C GLU A 297 9.68 -14.95 -2.94
N ASP A 298 9.13 -13.85 -2.41
CA ASP A 298 7.74 -13.46 -2.66
C ASP A 298 7.52 -13.21 -4.16
N HIS A 299 8.47 -12.57 -4.85
CA HIS A 299 8.41 -12.34 -6.30
C HIS A 299 8.47 -13.65 -7.11
N LEU A 300 9.34 -14.59 -6.69
CA LEU A 300 9.42 -15.91 -7.32
C LEU A 300 8.10 -16.67 -7.15
N ASN A 301 7.50 -16.64 -5.96
CA ASN A 301 6.23 -17.26 -5.66
C ASN A 301 5.08 -16.61 -6.45
N ALA A 302 5.03 -15.28 -6.57
CA ALA A 302 4.06 -14.58 -7.40
C ALA A 302 4.21 -14.95 -8.90
N SER A 303 5.45 -15.06 -9.37
CA SER A 303 5.72 -15.48 -10.76
C SER A 303 5.25 -16.91 -11.01
N ALA A 304 5.49 -17.81 -10.05
CA ALA A 304 5.02 -19.21 -10.13
C ALA A 304 3.49 -19.28 -10.11
N LEU A 305 2.83 -18.52 -9.22
CA LEU A 305 1.38 -18.41 -9.16
C LEU A 305 0.82 -17.91 -10.49
N ALA A 306 1.36 -16.83 -11.04
CA ALA A 306 0.91 -16.27 -12.31
C ALA A 306 1.01 -17.26 -13.48
N LYS A 307 2.13 -18.02 -13.55
CA LYS A 307 2.32 -19.07 -14.55
C LYS A 307 1.31 -20.20 -14.39
N GLY A 308 1.05 -20.64 -13.16
CA GLY A 308 0.05 -21.67 -12.89
C GLY A 308 -1.37 -21.23 -13.24
N LEU A 309 -1.75 -20.01 -12.82
CA LEU A 309 -3.07 -19.44 -13.11
C LEU A 309 -3.32 -19.24 -14.61
N ALA A 310 -2.29 -18.89 -15.39
CA ALA A 310 -2.41 -18.71 -16.84
C ALA A 310 -2.77 -20.00 -17.60
N LEU A 311 -2.63 -21.17 -16.97
CA LEU A 311 -3.00 -22.48 -17.55
C LEU A 311 -4.44 -22.90 -17.17
N VAL A 312 -5.09 -22.14 -16.29
CA VAL A 312 -6.46 -22.46 -15.85
C VAL A 312 -7.47 -21.89 -16.84
N ALA A 313 -8.36 -22.73 -17.35
CA ALA A 313 -9.44 -22.30 -18.24
C ALA A 313 -10.34 -21.26 -17.56
N GLY A 314 -10.69 -20.19 -18.27
CA GLY A 314 -11.50 -19.10 -17.76
C GLY A 314 -10.77 -18.11 -16.84
N ILE A 315 -9.46 -18.27 -16.64
CA ILE A 315 -8.62 -17.32 -15.91
C ILE A 315 -7.73 -16.56 -16.89
N ARG A 316 -7.73 -15.23 -16.78
CA ARG A 316 -6.85 -14.34 -17.54
C ARG A 316 -5.97 -13.54 -16.58
N VAL A 317 -4.70 -13.90 -16.53
CA VAL A 317 -3.71 -13.20 -15.70
C VAL A 317 -3.35 -11.87 -16.34
N LEU A 318 -3.33 -10.78 -15.55
CA LEU A 318 -2.89 -9.46 -16.01
C LEU A 318 -1.40 -9.52 -16.35
N ALA A 319 -1.07 -9.16 -17.59
CA ALA A 319 0.31 -9.03 -18.02
C ALA A 319 0.93 -7.77 -17.42
N VAL A 320 2.10 -7.90 -16.80
CA VAL A 320 2.87 -6.78 -16.25
C VAL A 320 4.34 -6.94 -16.62
N SER A 321 5.00 -5.81 -16.91
CA SER A 321 6.40 -5.80 -17.37
C SER A 321 7.38 -6.24 -16.29
N ARG A 322 7.13 -5.86 -15.02
CA ARG A 322 7.98 -6.15 -13.86
C ARG A 322 7.09 -6.58 -12.69
N ARG A 323 6.85 -7.87 -12.61
CA ARG A 323 6.05 -8.47 -11.53
C ARG A 323 6.82 -8.44 -10.23
N THR A 324 6.12 -8.00 -9.19
CA THR A 324 6.60 -8.10 -7.80
C THR A 324 5.85 -9.20 -7.07
N ASN A 325 5.39 -8.99 -5.87
CA ASN A 325 4.65 -9.95 -5.06
C ASN A 325 3.14 -9.99 -5.34
N MET A 326 2.65 -9.39 -6.43
CA MET A 326 1.22 -9.33 -6.74
C MET A 326 0.87 -10.02 -8.05
N VAL A 327 -0.27 -10.69 -8.05
CA VAL A 327 -0.87 -11.30 -9.24
C VAL A 327 -2.32 -10.84 -9.33
N PHE A 328 -2.63 -10.09 -10.38
CA PHE A 328 -4.00 -9.75 -10.74
C PHE A 328 -4.47 -10.68 -11.84
N PHE A 329 -5.69 -11.15 -11.73
CA PHE A 329 -6.30 -12.01 -12.73
C PHE A 329 -7.80 -11.76 -12.80
N ASP A 330 -8.34 -11.94 -13.99
CA ASP A 330 -9.77 -11.84 -14.25
C ASP A 330 -10.35 -13.25 -14.38
N LEU A 331 -11.54 -13.46 -13.82
CA LEU A 331 -12.37 -14.62 -14.14
C LEU A 331 -13.28 -14.23 -15.33
N ASP A 332 -13.27 -15.04 -16.37
CA ASP A 332 -14.13 -14.84 -17.56
C ASP A 332 -15.57 -15.29 -17.24
N ALA A 333 -16.23 -14.52 -16.41
CA ALA A 333 -17.55 -14.81 -15.86
C ALA A 333 -18.27 -13.54 -15.40
N ASP A 334 -19.58 -13.66 -15.15
CA ASP A 334 -20.36 -12.60 -14.53
C ASP A 334 -20.06 -12.44 -13.02
N GLN A 335 -20.67 -11.40 -12.42
CA GLN A 335 -20.44 -11.11 -10.99
C GLN A 335 -20.96 -12.21 -10.04
N GLY A 336 -22.02 -12.91 -10.41
CA GLY A 336 -22.56 -14.01 -9.61
C GLY A 336 -21.62 -15.21 -9.57
N SER A 337 -21.02 -15.52 -10.71
CA SER A 337 -20.00 -16.56 -10.83
C SER A 337 -18.71 -16.21 -10.08
N VAL A 338 -18.31 -14.94 -10.05
CA VAL A 338 -17.15 -14.48 -9.23
C VAL A 338 -17.41 -14.68 -7.73
N GLN A 339 -18.63 -14.46 -7.25
CA GLN A 339 -18.97 -14.73 -5.85
C GLN A 339 -18.93 -16.22 -5.53
N LYS A 340 -19.48 -17.07 -6.40
CA LYS A 340 -19.39 -18.54 -6.28
C LYS A 340 -17.94 -19.00 -6.27
N PHE A 341 -17.13 -18.50 -7.19
CA PHE A 341 -15.68 -18.77 -7.25
C PHE A 341 -14.96 -18.43 -5.94
N GLN A 342 -15.19 -17.23 -5.39
CA GLN A 342 -14.59 -16.84 -4.11
C GLN A 342 -15.04 -17.71 -2.93
N ALA A 343 -16.32 -18.12 -2.92
CA ALA A 343 -16.83 -19.05 -1.91
C ALA A 343 -16.16 -20.42 -2.02
N ALA A 344 -16.07 -20.97 -3.23
CA ALA A 344 -15.40 -22.25 -3.50
C ALA A 344 -13.91 -22.24 -3.13
N LEU A 345 -13.21 -21.12 -3.38
CA LEU A 345 -11.82 -20.93 -2.92
C LEU A 345 -11.71 -20.93 -1.38
N LYS A 346 -12.61 -20.21 -0.70
CA LYS A 346 -12.65 -20.14 0.76
C LYS A 346 -12.87 -21.54 1.39
N ASP A 347 -13.74 -22.36 0.80
CA ASP A 347 -13.97 -23.73 1.26
C ASP A 347 -12.71 -24.60 1.12
N ARG A 348 -11.88 -24.31 0.11
CA ARG A 348 -10.56 -24.92 -0.13
C ARG A 348 -9.43 -24.26 0.66
N LYS A 349 -9.76 -23.37 1.61
CA LYS A 349 -8.79 -22.66 2.46
C LYS A 349 -7.83 -21.76 1.69
N VAL A 350 -8.22 -21.25 0.52
CA VAL A 350 -7.49 -20.24 -0.24
C VAL A 350 -8.27 -18.93 -0.23
N LEU A 351 -7.62 -17.84 0.12
CA LEU A 351 -8.23 -16.53 0.21
C LEU A 351 -7.55 -15.56 -0.76
N VAL A 352 -8.34 -14.88 -1.58
CA VAL A 352 -7.91 -13.80 -2.49
C VAL A 352 -8.80 -12.58 -2.32
N SER A 353 -8.30 -11.39 -2.64
CA SER A 353 -9.11 -10.16 -2.58
C SER A 353 -9.76 -9.85 -3.95
N ARG A 354 -10.93 -9.21 -3.91
CA ARG A 354 -11.56 -8.65 -5.10
C ARG A 354 -10.97 -7.27 -5.42
N SER A 355 -10.75 -6.98 -6.69
CA SER A 355 -10.16 -5.71 -7.15
C SER A 355 -10.94 -5.08 -8.30
N GLY A 356 -12.09 -5.65 -8.66
CA GLY A 356 -12.99 -5.18 -9.70
C GLY A 356 -14.20 -6.10 -9.86
N PRO A 357 -15.09 -5.84 -10.81
CA PRO A 357 -16.29 -6.67 -11.02
C PRO A 357 -15.98 -8.15 -11.20
N ASN A 358 -15.01 -8.49 -12.04
CA ASN A 358 -14.53 -9.85 -12.30
C ASN A 358 -13.01 -10.01 -12.05
N ARG A 359 -12.38 -8.97 -11.49
CA ARG A 359 -10.93 -8.95 -11.21
C ARG A 359 -10.64 -9.33 -9.77
N LEU A 360 -9.68 -10.22 -9.58
CA LEU A 360 -9.15 -10.67 -8.31
C LEU A 360 -7.67 -10.32 -8.20
N ARG A 361 -7.19 -10.23 -6.97
CA ARG A 361 -5.79 -9.98 -6.63
C ARG A 361 -5.32 -11.01 -5.62
N ALA A 362 -4.20 -11.65 -5.90
CA ALA A 362 -3.45 -12.47 -4.98
C ALA A 362 -2.09 -11.81 -4.67
N VAL A 363 -1.67 -11.84 -3.42
CA VAL A 363 -0.42 -11.24 -2.95
C VAL A 363 0.39 -12.29 -2.20
N THR A 364 1.59 -12.55 -2.64
CA THR A 364 2.53 -13.46 -1.95
C THR A 364 3.31 -12.70 -0.88
N HIS A 365 3.64 -13.38 0.20
CA HIS A 365 4.31 -12.81 1.35
C HIS A 365 4.95 -13.90 2.22
N PHE A 366 5.69 -13.50 3.25
CA PHE A 366 6.29 -14.43 4.22
C PHE A 366 5.28 -15.43 4.78
N GLY A 367 5.63 -16.72 4.74
CA GLY A 367 4.76 -17.83 5.14
C GLY A 367 3.98 -18.47 4.00
N ILE A 368 4.09 -17.95 2.78
CA ILE A 368 3.55 -18.56 1.55
C ILE A 368 4.72 -19.16 0.77
N ASP A 369 4.93 -20.46 0.94
CA ASP A 369 5.98 -21.20 0.25
C ASP A 369 5.52 -21.74 -1.12
N ARG A 370 6.44 -22.36 -1.86
CA ARG A 370 6.14 -22.93 -3.18
C ARG A 370 5.03 -23.99 -3.13
N LYS A 371 4.98 -24.81 -2.07
CA LYS A 371 3.94 -25.83 -1.90
C LYS A 371 2.55 -25.18 -1.74
N ALA A 372 2.46 -24.10 -0.95
CA ALA A 372 1.22 -23.34 -0.83
C ALA A 372 0.79 -22.73 -2.19
N ILE A 373 1.74 -22.28 -3.01
CA ILE A 373 1.43 -21.77 -4.35
C ILE A 373 0.86 -22.89 -5.25
N ASP A 374 1.47 -24.06 -5.27
CA ASP A 374 0.99 -25.19 -6.09
C ASP A 374 -0.42 -25.64 -5.63
N GLN A 375 -0.68 -25.64 -4.33
CA GLN A 375 -2.01 -25.90 -3.76
C GLN A 375 -3.02 -24.81 -4.15
N ALA A 376 -2.62 -23.53 -4.11
CA ALA A 376 -3.49 -22.42 -4.50
C ALA A 376 -3.88 -22.49 -5.98
N VAL A 377 -2.94 -22.86 -6.87
CA VAL A 377 -3.23 -23.05 -8.31
C VAL A 377 -4.23 -24.16 -8.52
N THR A 378 -4.07 -25.30 -7.83
CA THR A 378 -5.02 -26.42 -7.90
C THR A 378 -6.42 -25.99 -7.43
N ALA A 379 -6.49 -25.30 -6.28
CA ALA A 379 -7.75 -24.82 -5.74
C ALA A 379 -8.45 -23.82 -6.68
N VAL A 380 -7.68 -22.95 -7.36
CA VAL A 380 -8.22 -22.00 -8.36
C VAL A 380 -8.77 -22.76 -9.56
N ALA A 381 -8.07 -23.79 -10.06
CA ALA A 381 -8.51 -24.56 -11.20
C ALA A 381 -9.87 -25.28 -10.92
N GLU A 382 -9.97 -25.90 -9.76
CA GLU A 382 -11.21 -26.57 -9.33
C GLU A 382 -12.37 -25.57 -9.12
N ALA A 383 -12.11 -24.46 -8.40
CA ALA A 383 -13.12 -23.44 -8.15
C ALA A 383 -13.59 -22.74 -9.45
N ALA A 384 -12.71 -22.52 -10.41
CA ALA A 384 -13.06 -21.97 -11.72
C ALA A 384 -13.95 -22.95 -12.50
N GLY A 385 -13.61 -24.26 -12.51
CA GLY A 385 -14.44 -25.27 -13.12
C GLY A 385 -15.88 -25.31 -12.55
N GLU A 386 -16.02 -25.23 -11.23
CA GLU A 386 -17.35 -25.19 -10.57
C GLU A 386 -18.12 -23.90 -10.89
N ALA A 387 -17.46 -22.74 -10.88
CA ALA A 387 -18.10 -21.45 -11.09
C ALA A 387 -18.51 -21.21 -12.55
N LEU A 388 -17.79 -21.81 -13.51
CA LEU A 388 -18.05 -21.67 -14.97
C LEU A 388 -18.96 -22.74 -15.51
N ALA A 389 -19.14 -23.87 -14.82
CA ALA A 389 -20.05 -24.95 -15.22
C ALA A 389 -21.50 -24.70 -14.76
N ALA A 390 -21.77 -23.71 -13.95
CA ALA A 390 -23.06 -23.34 -13.35
C ALA A 390 -23.70 -22.14 -14.03
#